data_0070b28d27ce0dc37d28c40e13df5461
#
_entry.id   0070b28d27ce0dc37d28c40e13df5461
#
_cell.length_a   1.000
_cell.length_b   1.000
_cell.length_c   1.000
_cell.angle_alpha   90.00
_cell.angle_beta   90.00
_cell.angle_gamma   90.00
#
_symmetry.space_group_name_H-M   'P 1'
#
loop_
_entity.id
_entity.type
_entity.pdbx_description
1 polymer ?
#
loop_
_entity_poly.entity_id
_entity_poly.type
_entity_poly.pdbx_seq_one_letter_code
_entity_poly.pdbx_strand_id
1 'polypeptide(L)'
;WHIIQLDKIRGQEIDVRHILLTPKIEVFQLQEAKKKLDSLRVRIMNDEISFKDAAYQFSDEKETRFNGGVLINPATGDTKFELTNLDPVLYSQIRNLKDLEISAPLLEEEQSGLSKYKILMVSNRFDEHIAEYSKDYPKIKDLALKEKQLKAITEWMKEKIEDTYVNVNKDKRSCAFENNWLKN
;
A
#
# COMPACT_ATOMS: atom_id res chain seq x y z
N TRP A 1 23.75 11.17 -2.12
CA TRP A 1 24.99 10.96 -2.85
C TRP A 1 25.43 9.52 -2.68
N HIS A 2 25.82 8.87 -3.80
CA HIS A 2 26.37 7.52 -3.76
C HIS A 2 27.83 7.58 -4.22
N ILE A 3 28.73 6.99 -3.44
CA ILE A 3 30.09 6.68 -3.84
C ILE A 3 30.14 5.18 -4.07
N ILE A 4 30.46 4.76 -5.28
CA ILE A 4 30.44 3.35 -5.67
C ILE A 4 31.85 2.93 -6.02
N GLN A 5 32.32 1.84 -5.43
CA GLN A 5 33.58 1.16 -5.75
C GLN A 5 33.24 -0.15 -6.47
N LEU A 6 33.84 -0.35 -7.63
CA LEU A 6 33.79 -1.62 -8.33
C LEU A 6 34.91 -2.51 -7.80
N ASP A 7 34.57 -3.66 -7.22
CA ASP A 7 35.57 -4.61 -6.69
C ASP A 7 35.97 -5.66 -7.73
N LYS A 8 35.00 -6.24 -8.47
CA LYS A 8 35.23 -7.31 -9.42
C LYS A 8 34.18 -7.40 -10.51
N ILE A 9 34.61 -7.82 -11.70
CA ILE A 9 33.72 -8.16 -12.82
C ILE A 9 33.87 -9.65 -13.12
N ARG A 10 32.74 -10.38 -13.26
CA ARG A 10 32.68 -11.80 -13.60
C ARG A 10 31.63 -12.02 -14.70
N GLY A 11 32.05 -11.84 -15.95
CA GLY A 11 31.12 -11.91 -17.07
C GLY A 11 30.07 -10.79 -17.02
N GLN A 12 28.80 -11.13 -16.80
CA GLN A 12 27.71 -10.16 -16.65
C GLN A 12 27.45 -9.75 -15.19
N GLU A 13 28.14 -10.36 -14.23
CA GLU A 13 28.02 -10.06 -12.81
C GLU A 13 29.08 -9.04 -12.38
N ILE A 14 28.71 -8.11 -11.51
CA ILE A 14 29.59 -7.11 -10.94
C ILE A 14 29.49 -7.13 -9.42
N ASP A 15 30.64 -7.18 -8.73
CA ASP A 15 30.72 -7.01 -7.29
C ASP A 15 31.01 -5.53 -7.00
N VAL A 16 30.15 -4.86 -6.25
CA VAL A 16 30.31 -3.43 -5.90
C VAL A 16 30.11 -3.20 -4.42
N ARG A 17 30.80 -2.21 -3.89
CA ARG A 17 30.52 -1.61 -2.58
C ARG A 17 30.03 -0.19 -2.79
N HIS A 18 29.14 0.28 -1.91
CA HIS A 18 28.73 1.66 -1.98
C HIS A 18 28.64 2.30 -0.58
N ILE A 19 28.83 3.60 -0.56
CA ILE A 19 28.58 4.46 0.59
C ILE A 19 27.45 5.40 0.19
N LEU A 20 26.39 5.42 0.99
CA LEU A 20 25.26 6.34 0.83
C LEU A 20 25.39 7.47 1.85
N LEU A 21 25.43 8.70 1.36
CA LEU A 21 25.33 9.91 2.19
C LEU A 21 24.00 10.59 1.93
N THR A 22 23.13 10.61 2.92
CA THR A 22 21.87 11.32 2.89
C THR A 22 22.04 12.68 3.58
N PRO A 23 21.73 13.81 2.93
CA PRO A 23 21.78 15.12 3.59
C PRO A 23 20.75 15.14 4.73
N LYS A 24 21.13 15.74 5.85
CA LYS A 24 20.21 15.98 6.96
C LYS A 24 19.34 17.18 6.62
N ILE A 25 18.04 17.04 6.85
CA ILE A 25 17.09 18.14 6.72
C ILE A 25 17.22 19.00 7.99
N GLU A 26 17.46 20.29 7.81
CA GLU A 26 17.55 21.21 8.94
C GLU A 26 16.15 21.62 9.44
N VAL A 27 16.04 21.87 10.74
CA VAL A 27 14.77 22.21 11.40
C VAL A 27 14.06 23.41 10.74
N PHE A 28 14.82 24.38 10.27
CA PHE A 28 14.23 25.55 9.63
C PHE A 28 13.56 25.19 8.28
N GLN A 29 14.11 24.23 7.52
CA GLN A 29 13.53 23.77 6.25
C GLN A 29 12.20 23.05 6.48
N LEU A 30 12.10 22.25 7.56
CA LEU A 30 10.84 21.65 7.98
C LEU A 30 9.81 22.70 8.38
N GLN A 31 10.22 23.75 9.10
CA GLN A 31 9.33 24.84 9.46
C GLN A 31 8.82 25.62 8.24
N GLU A 32 9.67 25.85 7.25
CA GLU A 32 9.27 26.47 5.98
C GLU A 32 8.29 25.58 5.19
N ALA A 33 8.56 24.30 5.11
CA ALA A 33 7.67 23.34 4.45
C ALA A 33 6.28 23.34 5.13
N LYS A 34 6.26 23.31 6.47
CA LYS A 34 5.01 23.42 7.23
C LYS A 34 4.25 24.70 6.92
N LYS A 35 4.92 25.87 6.95
CA LYS A 35 4.29 27.17 6.64
C LYS A 35 3.73 27.21 5.22
N LYS A 36 4.45 26.66 4.24
CA LYS A 36 3.96 26.54 2.86
C LYS A 36 2.69 25.72 2.78
N LEU A 37 2.65 24.56 3.45
CA LEU A 37 1.46 23.70 3.50
C LEU A 37 0.29 24.35 4.26
N ASP A 38 0.55 25.07 5.38
CA ASP A 38 -0.47 25.81 6.08
C ASP A 38 -1.11 26.88 5.17
N SER A 39 -0.29 27.64 4.45
CA SER A 39 -0.76 28.63 3.46
C SER A 39 -1.57 27.98 2.34
N LEU A 40 -1.07 26.85 1.80
CA LEU A 40 -1.76 26.14 0.74
C LEU A 40 -3.11 25.57 1.22
N ARG A 41 -3.14 25.02 2.45
CA ARG A 41 -4.37 24.55 3.09
C ARG A 41 -5.42 25.68 3.19
N VAL A 42 -5.02 26.86 3.63
CA VAL A 42 -5.94 28.03 3.71
C VAL A 42 -6.49 28.40 2.34
N ARG A 43 -5.66 28.41 1.31
CA ARG A 43 -6.10 28.68 -0.07
C ARG A 43 -7.10 27.65 -0.59
N ILE A 44 -6.91 26.36 -0.24
CA ILE A 44 -7.85 25.33 -0.63
C ILE A 44 -9.17 25.49 0.15
N MET A 45 -9.11 25.79 1.46
CA MET A 45 -10.30 26.03 2.28
C MET A 45 -11.11 27.24 1.84
N ASN A 46 -10.47 28.22 1.21
CA ASN A 46 -11.12 29.42 0.65
C ASN A 46 -11.57 29.23 -0.81
N ASP A 47 -11.50 28.00 -1.36
CA ASP A 47 -11.81 27.67 -2.75
C ASP A 47 -10.99 28.47 -3.80
N GLU A 48 -9.81 29.01 -3.40
CA GLU A 48 -8.90 29.70 -4.32
C GLU A 48 -8.18 28.74 -5.27
N ILE A 49 -8.00 27.50 -4.84
CA ILE A 49 -7.40 26.43 -5.61
C ILE A 49 -8.04 25.09 -5.18
N SER A 50 -8.28 24.18 -6.14
CA SER A 50 -8.76 22.84 -5.78
C SER A 50 -7.64 22.00 -5.15
N PHE A 51 -8.00 21.02 -4.28
CA PHE A 51 -7.02 20.08 -3.73
C PHE A 51 -6.23 19.35 -4.83
N LYS A 52 -6.91 18.99 -5.90
CA LYS A 52 -6.32 18.32 -7.08
C LYS A 52 -5.25 19.19 -7.74
N ASP A 53 -5.58 20.46 -8.01
CA ASP A 53 -4.63 21.40 -8.64
C ASP A 53 -3.47 21.75 -7.71
N ALA A 54 -3.74 21.84 -6.40
CA ALA A 54 -2.72 22.04 -5.38
C ALA A 54 -1.74 20.84 -5.35
N ALA A 55 -2.24 19.61 -5.38
CA ALA A 55 -1.40 18.42 -5.46
C ALA A 55 -0.56 18.42 -6.74
N TYR A 56 -1.18 18.71 -7.89
CA TYR A 56 -0.48 18.76 -9.18
C TYR A 56 0.66 19.78 -9.22
N GLN A 57 0.43 20.97 -8.66
CA GLN A 57 1.39 22.08 -8.74
C GLN A 57 2.47 22.01 -7.66
N PHE A 58 2.13 21.61 -6.44
CA PHE A 58 2.97 21.80 -5.26
C PHE A 58 3.41 20.50 -4.58
N SER A 59 2.82 19.34 -4.91
CA SER A 59 3.23 18.09 -4.27
C SER A 59 4.57 17.60 -4.80
N ASP A 60 5.43 17.15 -3.89
CA ASP A 60 6.68 16.45 -4.21
C ASP A 60 6.47 14.93 -4.31
N GLU A 61 5.28 14.42 -3.94
CA GLU A 61 4.95 13.00 -3.99
C GLU A 61 4.71 12.55 -5.44
N LYS A 62 5.68 11.83 -5.98
CA LYS A 62 5.70 11.45 -7.41
C LYS A 62 4.59 10.51 -7.82
N GLU A 63 4.16 9.63 -6.90
CA GLU A 63 3.17 8.60 -7.19
C GLU A 63 1.75 9.16 -7.35
N THR A 64 1.41 10.18 -6.58
CA THR A 64 0.04 10.72 -6.52
C THR A 64 -0.10 12.10 -7.14
N ARG A 65 0.99 12.84 -7.31
CA ARG A 65 1.01 14.22 -7.83
C ARG A 65 0.20 14.38 -9.11
N PHE A 66 0.49 13.52 -10.11
CA PHE A 66 -0.16 13.60 -11.43
C PHE A 66 -1.58 13.03 -11.46
N ASN A 67 -1.98 12.37 -10.38
CA ASN A 67 -3.34 11.88 -10.16
C ASN A 67 -4.14 12.79 -9.19
N GLY A 68 -3.70 14.03 -9.01
CA GLY A 68 -4.38 15.00 -8.13
C GLY A 68 -4.33 14.65 -6.65
N GLY A 69 -3.30 13.92 -6.22
CA GLY A 69 -3.11 13.51 -4.82
C GLY A 69 -3.94 12.30 -4.39
N VAL A 70 -4.65 11.63 -5.32
CA VAL A 70 -5.49 10.47 -4.99
C VAL A 70 -4.65 9.27 -4.61
N LEU A 71 -4.88 8.72 -3.43
CA LEU A 71 -4.27 7.48 -2.97
C LEU A 71 -4.98 6.27 -3.58
N ILE A 72 -4.20 5.29 -4.01
CA ILE A 72 -4.71 4.01 -4.50
C ILE A 72 -4.39 2.94 -3.47
N ASN A 73 -5.40 2.15 -3.11
CA ASN A 73 -5.24 1.03 -2.22
C ASN A 73 -4.44 -0.09 -2.92
N PRO A 74 -3.25 -0.42 -2.44
CA PRO A 74 -2.39 -1.40 -3.12
C PRO A 74 -2.97 -2.82 -3.12
N ALA A 75 -3.88 -3.12 -2.19
CA ALA A 75 -4.49 -4.44 -2.10
C ALA A 75 -5.64 -4.65 -3.10
N THR A 76 -6.36 -3.58 -3.45
CA THR A 76 -7.57 -3.66 -4.29
C THR A 76 -7.41 -2.95 -5.63
N GLY A 77 -6.43 -2.04 -5.78
CA GLY A 77 -6.27 -1.18 -6.94
C GLY A 77 -7.36 -0.09 -7.06
N ASP A 78 -8.18 0.09 -6.03
CA ASP A 78 -9.26 1.06 -5.93
C ASP A 78 -8.84 2.27 -5.07
N THR A 79 -9.62 3.32 -5.09
CA THR A 79 -9.44 4.53 -4.25
C THR A 79 -10.12 4.41 -2.89
N LYS A 80 -10.80 3.29 -2.62
CA LYS A 80 -11.49 3.01 -1.37
C LYS A 80 -10.59 2.26 -0.39
N PHE A 81 -10.61 2.67 0.85
CA PHE A 81 -9.88 2.05 1.95
C PHE A 81 -10.83 1.58 3.03
N GLU A 82 -10.70 0.34 3.45
CA GLU A 82 -11.40 -0.17 4.63
C GLU A 82 -10.68 0.31 5.89
N LEU A 83 -11.40 0.94 6.82
CA LEU A 83 -10.83 1.50 8.04
C LEU A 83 -10.08 0.45 8.89
N THR A 84 -10.55 -0.79 8.88
CA THR A 84 -9.94 -1.92 9.58
C THR A 84 -8.59 -2.37 9.01
N ASN A 85 -8.35 -2.08 7.73
CA ASN A 85 -7.14 -2.48 6.99
C ASN A 85 -6.19 -1.30 6.73
N LEU A 86 -6.53 -0.11 7.21
CA LEU A 86 -5.67 1.06 7.12
C LEU A 86 -4.47 0.95 8.07
N ASP A 87 -3.35 1.52 7.62
CA ASP A 87 -2.22 1.76 8.51
C ASP A 87 -2.69 2.56 9.75
N PRO A 88 -2.32 2.13 10.97
CA PRO A 88 -2.80 2.77 12.21
C PRO A 88 -2.45 4.26 12.30
N VAL A 89 -1.31 4.67 11.75
CA VAL A 89 -0.89 6.08 11.72
C VAL A 89 -1.81 6.88 10.81
N LEU A 90 -2.04 6.38 9.59
CA LEU A 90 -2.96 7.02 8.65
C LEU A 90 -4.38 7.06 9.20
N TYR A 91 -4.88 5.96 9.79
CA TYR A 91 -6.18 5.92 10.43
C TYR A 91 -6.35 6.99 11.52
N SER A 92 -5.36 7.12 12.41
CA SER A 92 -5.39 8.11 13.49
C SER A 92 -5.48 9.55 12.97
N GLN A 93 -4.90 9.80 11.80
CA GLN A 93 -4.85 11.12 11.17
C GLN A 93 -6.18 11.50 10.49
N ILE A 94 -6.91 10.53 9.93
CA ILE A 94 -8.12 10.79 9.14
C ILE A 94 -9.42 10.50 9.88
N ARG A 95 -9.39 9.76 10.99
CA ARG A 95 -10.61 9.28 11.69
C ARG A 95 -11.59 10.38 12.06
N ASN A 96 -11.07 11.56 12.41
CA ASN A 96 -11.86 12.71 12.87
C ASN A 96 -12.19 13.71 11.76
N LEU A 97 -11.64 13.53 10.55
CA LEU A 97 -11.92 14.43 9.43
C LEU A 97 -13.32 14.11 8.87
N LYS A 98 -14.07 15.16 8.57
CA LYS A 98 -15.34 15.06 7.83
C LYS A 98 -15.07 14.92 6.33
N ASP A 99 -16.12 14.64 5.56
CA ASP A 99 -16.06 14.66 4.11
C ASP A 99 -15.59 16.04 3.62
N LEU A 100 -14.65 16.02 2.69
CA LEU A 100 -13.96 17.18 2.11
C LEU A 100 -13.16 18.02 3.12
N GLU A 101 -13.03 17.57 4.36
CA GLU A 101 -12.20 18.25 5.35
C GLU A 101 -10.72 17.95 5.13
N ILE A 102 -9.88 18.99 5.29
CA ILE A 102 -8.44 18.91 5.08
C ILE A 102 -7.75 18.94 6.44
N SER A 103 -6.85 17.99 6.67
CA SER A 103 -6.06 17.92 7.90
C SER A 103 -5.14 19.14 8.05
N ALA A 104 -4.71 19.40 9.29
CA ALA A 104 -3.51 20.21 9.50
C ALA A 104 -2.28 19.54 8.88
N PRO A 105 -1.17 20.28 8.62
CA PRO A 105 0.08 19.65 8.20
C PRO A 105 0.56 18.59 9.18
N LEU A 106 0.76 17.38 8.70
CA LEU A 106 1.18 16.22 9.46
C LEU A 106 2.64 15.90 9.14
N LEU A 107 3.48 15.80 10.18
CA LEU A 107 4.86 15.37 10.04
C LEU A 107 4.90 13.84 9.87
N GLU A 108 5.61 13.37 8.89
CA GLU A 108 5.91 11.96 8.65
C GLU A 108 7.41 11.76 8.55
N GLU A 109 7.90 10.75 9.25
CA GLU A 109 9.29 10.32 9.17
C GLU A 109 9.36 9.01 8.40
N GLU A 110 10.09 9.00 7.30
CA GLU A 110 10.32 7.80 6.52
C GLU A 110 11.37 6.90 7.19
N GLN A 111 11.34 5.61 6.88
CA GLN A 111 12.38 4.67 7.33
C GLN A 111 13.80 5.07 6.85
N SER A 112 13.87 5.87 5.80
CA SER A 112 15.12 6.48 5.29
C SER A 112 15.69 7.57 6.20
N GLY A 113 14.93 8.01 7.23
CA GLY A 113 15.26 9.15 8.09
C GLY A 113 14.92 10.52 7.47
N LEU A 114 14.23 10.53 6.33
CA LEU A 114 13.72 11.75 5.74
C LEU A 114 12.39 12.12 6.41
N SER A 115 12.29 13.41 6.80
CA SER A 115 11.05 13.96 7.34
C SER A 115 10.34 14.78 6.28
N LYS A 116 9.04 14.61 6.16
CA LYS A 116 8.19 15.35 5.24
C LYS A 116 6.89 15.79 5.92
N TYR A 117 6.30 16.86 5.42
CA TYR A 117 4.95 17.28 5.81
C TYR A 117 3.95 16.89 4.73
N LYS A 118 2.78 16.44 5.15
CA LYS A 118 1.65 16.17 4.27
C LYS A 118 0.36 16.75 4.82
N ILE A 119 -0.58 17.06 3.94
CA ILE A 119 -1.99 17.31 4.25
C ILE A 119 -2.83 16.23 3.61
N LEU A 120 -3.89 15.83 4.29
CA LEU A 120 -4.80 14.78 3.85
C LEU A 120 -6.20 15.36 3.72
N MET A 121 -6.95 14.88 2.76
CA MET A 121 -8.36 15.17 2.59
C MET A 121 -9.14 13.86 2.44
N VAL A 122 -10.25 13.74 3.15
CA VAL A 122 -11.20 12.63 2.98
C VAL A 122 -12.21 13.04 1.93
N SER A 123 -12.17 12.43 0.76
CA SER A 123 -13.08 12.78 -0.34
C SER A 123 -14.52 12.37 -0.06
N ASN A 124 -14.71 11.19 0.54
CA ASN A 124 -16.02 10.66 0.88
C ASN A 124 -15.89 9.57 1.95
N ARG A 125 -16.86 9.48 2.84
CA ARG A 125 -17.02 8.38 3.78
C ARG A 125 -18.22 7.52 3.35
N PHE A 126 -18.04 6.24 3.44
CA PHE A 126 -19.10 5.27 3.19
C PHE A 126 -19.48 4.62 4.53
N ASP A 127 -20.75 4.69 4.86
CA ASP A 127 -21.28 3.99 6.03
C ASP A 127 -21.26 2.47 5.80
N GLU A 128 -21.29 1.73 6.89
CA GLU A 128 -21.44 0.29 6.85
C GLU A 128 -22.71 -0.09 6.10
N HIS A 129 -22.59 -0.95 5.11
CA HIS A 129 -23.71 -1.39 4.28
C HIS A 129 -23.54 -2.86 3.87
N ILE A 130 -24.64 -3.50 3.54
CA ILE A 130 -24.60 -4.83 2.92
C ILE A 130 -24.01 -4.67 1.51
N ALA A 131 -23.07 -5.56 1.15
CA ALA A 131 -22.39 -5.50 -0.14
C ALA A 131 -23.37 -5.50 -1.31
N GLU A 132 -23.29 -4.48 -2.16
CA GLU A 132 -24.10 -4.33 -3.36
C GLU A 132 -23.23 -4.48 -4.60
N TYR A 133 -23.72 -5.24 -5.58
CA TYR A 133 -22.96 -5.49 -6.81
C TYR A 133 -22.58 -4.20 -7.56
N SER A 134 -23.44 -3.20 -7.55
CA SER A 134 -23.19 -1.90 -8.19
C SER A 134 -22.13 -1.05 -7.53
N LYS A 135 -21.96 -1.18 -6.21
CA LYS A 135 -21.04 -0.35 -5.41
C LYS A 135 -19.74 -1.07 -5.07
N ASP A 136 -19.81 -2.40 -4.88
CA ASP A 136 -18.72 -3.22 -4.34
C ASP A 136 -18.20 -4.25 -5.34
N TYR A 137 -18.47 -4.06 -6.62
CA TYR A 137 -18.09 -4.98 -7.68
C TYR A 137 -16.62 -5.44 -7.62
N PRO A 138 -15.61 -4.56 -7.44
CA PRO A 138 -14.22 -4.98 -7.36
C PRO A 138 -13.98 -5.98 -6.23
N LYS A 139 -14.55 -5.73 -5.05
CA LYS A 139 -14.41 -6.60 -3.88
C LYS A 139 -15.12 -7.94 -4.09
N ILE A 140 -16.35 -7.92 -4.61
CA ILE A 140 -17.12 -9.14 -4.91
C ILE A 140 -16.38 -9.98 -5.96
N LYS A 141 -15.87 -9.34 -7.01
CA LYS A 141 -15.06 -9.99 -8.05
C LYS A 141 -13.80 -10.64 -7.47
N ASP A 142 -13.07 -9.96 -6.59
CA ASP A 142 -11.85 -10.49 -5.96
C ASP A 142 -12.17 -11.70 -5.08
N LEU A 143 -13.22 -11.64 -4.27
CA LEU A 143 -13.68 -12.76 -3.45
C LEU A 143 -14.09 -13.97 -4.31
N ALA A 144 -14.85 -13.75 -5.37
CA ALA A 144 -15.25 -14.80 -6.30
C ALA A 144 -14.04 -15.41 -7.04
N LEU A 145 -13.06 -14.59 -7.40
CA LEU A 145 -11.81 -15.06 -8.01
C LEU A 145 -11.02 -15.92 -7.03
N LYS A 146 -10.85 -15.50 -5.79
CA LYS A 146 -10.17 -16.27 -4.73
C LYS A 146 -10.86 -17.62 -4.49
N GLU A 147 -12.19 -17.62 -4.41
CA GLU A 147 -12.95 -18.88 -4.27
C GLU A 147 -12.71 -19.82 -5.46
N LYS A 148 -12.77 -19.30 -6.68
CA LYS A 148 -12.51 -20.08 -7.90
C LYS A 148 -11.07 -20.63 -7.94
N GLN A 149 -10.09 -19.82 -7.52
CA GLN A 149 -8.69 -20.26 -7.42
C GLN A 149 -8.52 -21.39 -6.40
N LEU A 150 -9.13 -21.26 -5.21
CA LEU A 150 -9.09 -22.32 -4.20
C LEU A 150 -9.72 -23.62 -4.70
N LYS A 151 -10.86 -23.54 -5.36
CA LYS A 151 -11.50 -24.71 -5.98
C LYS A 151 -10.59 -25.37 -7.03
N ALA A 152 -10.03 -24.57 -7.94
CA ALA A 152 -9.13 -25.07 -8.98
C ALA A 152 -7.86 -25.72 -8.39
N ILE A 153 -7.28 -25.13 -7.34
CA ILE A 153 -6.12 -25.70 -6.63
C ILE A 153 -6.51 -27.03 -5.98
N THR A 154 -7.67 -27.09 -5.33
CA THR A 154 -8.15 -28.30 -4.67
C THR A 154 -8.38 -29.45 -5.67
N GLU A 155 -8.99 -29.15 -6.81
CA GLU A 155 -9.20 -30.13 -7.90
C GLU A 155 -7.86 -30.60 -8.49
N TRP A 156 -6.98 -29.66 -8.80
CA TRP A 156 -5.64 -29.96 -9.30
C TRP A 156 -4.84 -30.82 -8.31
N MET A 157 -4.90 -30.51 -7.00
CA MET A 157 -4.24 -31.32 -5.97
C MET A 157 -4.77 -32.75 -5.94
N LYS A 158 -6.09 -32.95 -6.04
CA LYS A 158 -6.69 -34.30 -6.07
C LYS A 158 -6.17 -35.11 -7.27
N GLU A 159 -6.19 -34.51 -8.47
CA GLU A 159 -5.63 -35.17 -9.66
C GLU A 159 -4.15 -35.49 -9.49
N LYS A 160 -3.35 -34.56 -8.99
CA LYS A 160 -1.91 -34.79 -8.83
C LYS A 160 -1.56 -35.79 -7.74
N ILE A 161 -2.36 -35.89 -6.69
CA ILE A 161 -2.20 -36.93 -5.66
C ILE A 161 -2.45 -38.33 -6.28
N GLU A 162 -3.43 -38.46 -7.18
CA GLU A 162 -3.72 -39.73 -7.87
C GLU A 162 -2.57 -40.15 -8.79
N ASP A 163 -1.99 -39.22 -9.53
CA ASP A 163 -0.95 -39.48 -10.53
C ASP A 163 0.48 -39.54 -9.93
N THR A 164 0.69 -39.03 -8.73
CA THR A 164 2.02 -38.87 -8.13
C THR A 164 2.28 -40.00 -7.13
N TYR A 165 3.46 -40.62 -7.22
CA TYR A 165 3.89 -41.61 -6.20
C TYR A 165 4.20 -40.85 -4.90
N VAL A 166 3.48 -41.19 -3.84
CA VAL A 166 3.69 -40.60 -2.48
C VAL A 166 3.98 -41.77 -1.52
N ASN A 167 5.10 -41.70 -0.80
CA ASN A 167 5.44 -42.66 0.24
C ASN A 167 5.44 -41.95 1.60
N VAL A 168 4.50 -42.33 2.46
CA VAL A 168 4.42 -41.84 3.83
C VAL A 168 5.04 -42.84 4.79
N ASN A 169 5.99 -42.41 5.60
CA ASN A 169 6.63 -43.26 6.60
C ASN A 169 5.61 -43.91 7.52
N LYS A 170 5.88 -45.17 7.91
CA LYS A 170 4.94 -46.00 8.70
C LYS A 170 4.49 -45.34 10.01
N ASP A 171 5.38 -44.61 10.67
CA ASP A 171 5.13 -43.91 11.93
C ASP A 171 4.21 -42.66 11.77
N LYS A 172 4.03 -42.18 10.53
CA LYS A 172 3.17 -41.04 10.20
C LYS A 172 1.85 -41.40 9.53
N ARG A 173 1.64 -42.67 9.22
CA ARG A 173 0.40 -43.12 8.53
C ARG A 173 -0.86 -42.98 9.37
N SER A 174 -0.73 -42.87 10.69
CA SER A 174 -1.85 -42.66 11.61
C SER A 174 -2.26 -41.20 11.74
N CYS A 175 -1.50 -40.24 11.15
CA CYS A 175 -1.86 -38.82 11.17
C CYS A 175 -3.12 -38.57 10.32
N ALA A 176 -3.94 -37.63 10.76
CA ALA A 176 -5.05 -37.17 9.96
C ALA A 176 -4.50 -36.23 8.85
N PHE A 177 -4.73 -36.60 7.61
CA PHE A 177 -4.35 -35.81 6.44
C PHE A 177 -5.60 -35.14 5.85
N GLU A 178 -5.50 -33.90 5.46
CA GLU A 178 -6.57 -33.16 4.79
C GLU A 178 -6.89 -33.75 3.41
N ASN A 179 -5.88 -34.32 2.74
CA ASN A 179 -6.00 -34.97 1.45
C ASN A 179 -5.63 -36.45 1.55
N ASN A 180 -6.11 -37.27 0.60
CA ASN A 180 -5.87 -38.72 0.59
C ASN A 180 -4.44 -39.06 0.12
N TRP A 181 -3.44 -38.75 0.93
CA TRP A 181 -2.03 -39.10 0.67
C TRP A 181 -1.70 -40.58 0.80
N LEU A 182 -2.53 -41.31 1.53
CA LEU A 182 -2.27 -42.74 1.84
C LEU A 182 -2.89 -43.68 0.83
N LYS A 183 -3.10 -43.32 -0.39
CA LYS A 183 -3.69 -44.16 -1.45
C LYS A 183 -3.91 -45.64 -1.00
N ASN A 184 -5.16 -46.03 -0.91
CA ASN A 184 -5.54 -47.44 -0.60
C ASN A 184 -5.15 -48.37 -1.74
#